data_ce918d7cad39f56af915d00f40a373f6
#
_entry.id   ce918d7cad39f56af915d00f40a373f6
#
_cell.length_a   1.000
_cell.length_b   1.000
_cell.length_c   1.000
_cell.angle_alpha   90.00
_cell.angle_beta   90.00
_cell.angle_gamma   90.00
#
_symmetry.space_group_name_H-M   'P 1'
#
loop_
_entity.id
_entity.type
_entity.pdbx_description
1 polymer ?
#
loop_
_entity_poly.entity_id
_entity_poly.type
_entity_poly.pdbx_seq_one_letter_code
_entity_poly.pdbx_strand_id
1 'polypeptide(L)'
;MGFSENGKINGIKIILLSNGGNVLDLSGPVMTRALTHLDNCYSFKNFFAKGYICKTNTVSNTAFRGFGGPQGMLAIENILDEISKYLKKPLNDVRAINYYNKKNGLKTPYGQLVKNSKLQKILNEIEKFSNFSSRFREIQTFNEHQIKNGKSLRKGIAMMPAKFGISFNKPSLNQAGALVNVYMDGSIRLNHGGTEMGQGLFIKVAQVVAECFGVTLDKVFLSPTNTSEIPNTSATAASSGSDLNGMAAWNASKVIKNRMEDLVIKLSLIHISEPTRLDGI
;
A
#
# COMPACT_ATOMS: atom_id res chain seq x y z
N MET A 1 -8.15 19.30 -19.72
CA MET A 1 -6.96 18.51 -20.02
C MET A 1 -6.62 18.60 -21.49
N GLY A 2 -5.32 18.45 -21.82
CA GLY A 2 -4.85 18.36 -23.19
C GLY A 2 -4.13 17.04 -23.42
N PHE A 3 -4.44 16.34 -24.47
CA PHE A 3 -3.81 15.09 -24.87
C PHE A 3 -3.63 15.02 -26.38
N SER A 4 -2.72 14.17 -26.84
CA SER A 4 -2.43 13.96 -28.26
C SER A 4 -3.26 12.79 -28.81
N GLU A 5 -3.33 12.69 -30.15
CA GLU A 5 -4.10 11.66 -30.86
C GLU A 5 -3.72 10.21 -30.49
N ASN A 6 -2.53 10.00 -29.95
CA ASN A 6 -2.12 8.68 -29.46
C ASN A 6 -2.58 8.40 -28.00
N GLY A 7 -3.20 9.37 -27.33
CA GLY A 7 -3.68 9.25 -25.95
C GLY A 7 -2.67 9.71 -24.88
N LYS A 8 -1.51 10.29 -25.27
CA LYS A 8 -0.56 10.85 -24.30
C LYS A 8 -1.10 12.14 -23.71
N ILE A 9 -1.20 12.21 -22.39
CA ILE A 9 -1.62 13.43 -21.67
C ILE A 9 -0.45 14.41 -21.63
N ASN A 10 -0.64 15.59 -22.22
CA ASN A 10 0.34 16.67 -22.28
C ASN A 10 0.20 17.64 -21.10
N GLY A 11 -1.00 17.81 -20.59
CA GLY A 11 -1.28 18.64 -19.44
C GLY A 11 -2.65 18.36 -18.85
N ILE A 12 -2.74 18.42 -17.53
CA ILE A 12 -3.98 18.13 -16.78
C ILE A 12 -4.15 19.11 -15.63
N LYS A 13 -5.38 19.60 -15.47
CA LYS A 13 -5.83 20.38 -14.32
C LYS A 13 -7.02 19.67 -13.69
N ILE A 14 -6.89 19.31 -12.42
CA ILE A 14 -7.92 18.61 -11.65
C ILE A 14 -8.31 19.44 -10.45
N ILE A 15 -9.62 19.57 -10.20
CA ILE A 15 -10.17 20.16 -8.99
C ILE A 15 -11.02 19.10 -8.31
N LEU A 16 -10.67 18.73 -7.08
CA LEU A 16 -11.42 17.81 -6.25
C LEU A 16 -12.28 18.60 -5.26
N LEU A 17 -13.55 18.25 -5.17
CA LEU A 17 -14.48 18.78 -4.18
C LEU A 17 -14.91 17.60 -3.28
N SER A 18 -14.70 17.74 -1.98
CA SER A 18 -15.11 16.75 -0.99
C SER A 18 -16.25 17.29 -0.14
N ASN A 19 -17.28 16.47 0.06
CA ASN A 19 -18.28 16.74 1.07
C ASN A 19 -17.70 16.40 2.45
N GLY A 20 -17.39 17.41 3.28
CA GLY A 20 -16.82 17.22 4.62
C GLY A 20 -17.89 17.00 5.70
N GLY A 21 -19.15 17.34 5.43
CA GLY A 21 -20.17 17.36 6.46
C GLY A 21 -20.07 18.60 7.37
N ASN A 22 -20.65 18.53 8.54
CA ASN A 22 -20.74 19.66 9.48
C ASN A 22 -19.46 19.88 10.30
N VAL A 23 -18.60 18.87 10.44
CA VAL A 23 -17.29 18.92 11.13
C VAL A 23 -16.21 18.35 10.22
N LEU A 24 -15.01 18.94 10.27
CA LEU A 24 -13.89 18.58 9.38
C LEU A 24 -13.39 17.15 9.56
N ASP A 25 -13.28 16.69 10.80
CA ASP A 25 -12.70 15.40 11.20
C ASP A 25 -11.43 15.07 10.38
N LEU A 26 -11.33 13.88 9.78
CA LEU A 26 -10.18 13.45 8.97
C LEU A 26 -10.27 13.81 7.48
N SER A 27 -11.24 14.60 7.06
CA SER A 27 -11.43 14.99 5.65
C SER A 27 -10.20 15.70 5.06
N GLY A 28 -9.44 16.47 5.87
CA GLY A 28 -8.20 17.13 5.44
C GLY A 28 -7.11 16.15 4.99
N PRO A 29 -6.67 15.25 5.86
CA PRO A 29 -5.70 14.20 5.51
C PRO A 29 -6.18 13.28 4.38
N VAL A 30 -7.47 12.95 4.30
CA VAL A 30 -8.07 12.17 3.20
C VAL A 30 -7.93 12.89 1.87
N MET A 31 -8.24 14.19 1.82
CA MET A 31 -8.05 15.01 0.62
C MET A 31 -6.59 15.09 0.20
N THR A 32 -5.66 15.26 1.16
CA THR A 32 -4.22 15.28 0.87
C THR A 32 -3.78 13.97 0.23
N ARG A 33 -4.23 12.83 0.74
CA ARG A 33 -3.92 11.54 0.15
C ARG A 33 -4.57 11.36 -1.23
N ALA A 34 -5.79 11.83 -1.43
CA ALA A 34 -6.42 11.81 -2.75
C ALA A 34 -5.59 12.58 -3.78
N LEU A 35 -5.13 13.78 -3.44
CA LEU A 35 -4.28 14.61 -4.30
C LEU A 35 -2.95 13.93 -4.64
N THR A 36 -2.31 13.26 -3.69
CA THR A 36 -1.04 12.54 -3.92
C THR A 36 -1.19 11.19 -4.62
N HIS A 37 -2.42 10.76 -4.90
CA HIS A 37 -2.71 9.53 -5.66
C HIS A 37 -3.40 9.79 -7.00
N LEU A 38 -3.59 11.07 -7.37
CA LEU A 38 -4.14 11.45 -8.68
C LEU A 38 -3.23 11.05 -9.85
N ASP A 39 -1.94 10.92 -9.62
CA ASP A 39 -1.00 10.47 -10.63
C ASP A 39 -1.03 8.95 -10.83
N ASN A 40 -1.55 8.18 -9.86
CA ASN A 40 -1.51 6.72 -9.86
C ASN A 40 -0.16 6.21 -10.41
N CYS A 41 -0.16 5.42 -11.48
CA CYS A 41 1.05 4.92 -12.15
C CYS A 41 1.47 5.75 -13.38
N TYR A 42 0.97 6.99 -13.53
CA TYR A 42 1.12 7.79 -14.74
C TYR A 42 2.03 9.01 -14.54
N SER A 43 2.83 9.29 -15.56
CA SER A 43 3.70 10.46 -15.61
C SER A 43 3.07 11.59 -16.44
N PHE A 44 2.97 12.77 -15.85
CA PHE A 44 2.42 13.96 -16.49
C PHE A 44 3.48 15.05 -16.60
N LYS A 45 3.60 15.65 -17.79
CA LYS A 45 4.54 16.75 -18.03
C LYS A 45 4.08 18.03 -17.32
N ASN A 46 2.78 18.33 -17.43
CA ASN A 46 2.16 19.50 -16.82
C ASN A 46 0.98 19.02 -15.97
N PHE A 47 1.07 19.23 -14.66
CA PHE A 47 0.08 18.76 -13.70
C PHE A 47 -0.27 19.86 -12.71
N PHE A 48 -1.57 20.11 -12.57
CA PHE A 48 -2.11 20.97 -11.53
C PHE A 48 -3.28 20.26 -10.86
N ALA A 49 -3.24 20.18 -9.54
CA ALA A 49 -4.35 19.65 -8.75
C ALA A 49 -4.65 20.54 -7.55
N LYS A 50 -5.93 20.74 -7.26
CA LYS A 50 -6.40 21.46 -6.09
C LYS A 50 -7.59 20.72 -5.46
N GLY A 51 -7.59 20.62 -4.14
CA GLY A 51 -8.67 20.01 -3.37
C GLY A 51 -9.37 21.03 -2.48
N TYR A 52 -10.69 20.94 -2.40
CA TYR A 52 -11.52 21.69 -1.48
C TYR A 52 -12.34 20.74 -0.63
N ILE A 53 -12.47 21.04 0.65
CA ILE A 53 -13.37 20.34 1.57
C ILE A 53 -14.51 21.28 1.87
N CYS A 54 -15.70 20.92 1.40
CA CYS A 54 -16.90 21.71 1.55
C CYS A 54 -17.58 21.36 2.87
N LYS A 55 -17.80 22.36 3.73
CA LYS A 55 -18.68 22.23 4.89
C LYS A 55 -20.13 22.14 4.39
N THR A 56 -20.86 21.15 4.85
CA THR A 56 -22.26 20.90 4.46
C THR A 56 -23.11 20.57 5.68
N ASN A 57 -24.43 20.56 5.50
CA ASN A 57 -25.40 20.28 6.58
C ASN A 57 -25.71 18.77 6.72
N THR A 58 -24.77 17.92 6.32
CA THR A 58 -24.87 16.47 6.53
C THR A 58 -24.04 16.04 7.73
N VAL A 59 -24.16 14.79 8.15
CA VAL A 59 -23.22 14.19 9.11
C VAL A 59 -21.79 14.27 8.56
N SER A 60 -20.82 14.37 9.48
CA SER A 60 -19.41 14.44 9.09
C SER A 60 -18.97 13.20 8.32
N ASN A 61 -18.32 13.43 7.20
CA ASN A 61 -17.57 12.39 6.50
C ASN A 61 -16.18 12.29 7.11
N THR A 62 -15.66 11.07 7.17
CA THR A 62 -14.37 10.79 7.80
C THR A 62 -13.54 9.80 6.96
N ALA A 63 -12.55 9.20 7.60
CA ALA A 63 -11.69 8.22 6.98
C ALA A 63 -12.43 6.94 6.61
N PHE A 64 -12.14 6.43 5.42
CA PHE A 64 -12.50 5.10 4.97
C PHE A 64 -11.24 4.36 4.51
N ARG A 65 -11.26 3.04 4.47
CA ARG A 65 -10.12 2.22 4.04
C ARG A 65 -9.56 2.72 2.71
N GLY A 66 -8.23 2.92 2.64
CA GLY A 66 -7.54 3.55 1.51
C GLY A 66 -7.36 5.07 1.65
N PHE A 67 -8.10 5.72 2.55
CA PHE A 67 -7.86 7.06 3.08
C PHE A 67 -7.70 8.15 2.01
N GLY A 68 -8.50 8.12 0.95
CA GLY A 68 -8.45 9.07 -0.17
C GLY A 68 -7.66 8.58 -1.40
N GLY A 69 -6.78 7.59 -1.24
CA GLY A 69 -6.05 6.98 -2.36
C GLY A 69 -6.99 6.44 -3.45
N PRO A 70 -8.00 5.62 -3.11
CA PRO A 70 -8.97 5.13 -4.10
C PRO A 70 -9.71 6.24 -4.84
N GLN A 71 -10.08 7.33 -4.16
CA GLN A 71 -10.77 8.47 -4.78
C GLN A 71 -9.87 9.19 -5.80
N GLY A 72 -8.58 9.40 -5.46
CA GLY A 72 -7.60 9.98 -6.38
C GLY A 72 -7.37 9.08 -7.60
N MET A 73 -7.20 7.78 -7.38
CA MET A 73 -7.04 6.81 -8.46
C MET A 73 -8.28 6.73 -9.34
N LEU A 74 -9.48 6.70 -8.77
CA LEU A 74 -10.73 6.68 -9.53
C LEU A 74 -10.86 7.90 -10.44
N ALA A 75 -10.47 9.08 -9.94
CA ALA A 75 -10.54 10.31 -10.74
C ALA A 75 -9.66 10.23 -11.99
N ILE A 76 -8.41 9.77 -11.88
CA ILE A 76 -7.52 9.68 -13.05
C ILE A 76 -7.90 8.51 -13.97
N GLU A 77 -8.36 7.39 -13.44
CA GLU A 77 -8.80 6.26 -14.25
C GLU A 77 -10.03 6.60 -15.09
N ASN A 78 -11.00 7.33 -14.53
CA ASN A 78 -12.13 7.86 -15.31
C ASN A 78 -11.68 8.81 -16.43
N ILE A 79 -10.68 9.65 -16.18
CA ILE A 79 -10.13 10.54 -17.19
C ILE A 79 -9.50 9.75 -18.34
N LEU A 80 -8.75 8.70 -18.04
CA LEU A 80 -8.15 7.84 -19.06
C LEU A 80 -9.21 7.05 -19.84
N ASP A 81 -10.26 6.60 -19.18
CA ASP A 81 -11.39 5.93 -19.83
C ASP A 81 -12.12 6.86 -20.80
N GLU A 82 -12.36 8.11 -20.42
CA GLU A 82 -12.96 9.10 -21.31
C GLU A 82 -12.04 9.44 -22.53
N ILE A 83 -10.73 9.50 -22.34
CA ILE A 83 -9.76 9.64 -23.46
C ILE A 83 -9.84 8.42 -24.38
N SER A 84 -9.89 7.22 -23.80
CA SER A 84 -10.02 5.95 -24.54
C SER A 84 -11.26 5.94 -25.42
N LYS A 85 -12.42 6.31 -24.87
CA LYS A 85 -13.69 6.41 -25.58
C LYS A 85 -13.64 7.46 -26.69
N TYR A 86 -13.13 8.67 -26.38
CA TYR A 86 -13.01 9.76 -27.36
C TYR A 86 -12.14 9.37 -28.56
N LEU A 87 -11.01 8.74 -28.31
CA LEU A 87 -10.07 8.31 -29.34
C LEU A 87 -10.43 6.97 -29.97
N LYS A 88 -11.43 6.26 -29.44
CA LYS A 88 -11.80 4.89 -29.85
C LYS A 88 -10.61 3.92 -29.78
N LYS A 89 -9.78 4.04 -28.73
CA LYS A 89 -8.61 3.20 -28.48
C LYS A 89 -8.80 2.33 -27.25
N PRO A 90 -8.20 1.14 -27.19
CA PRO A 90 -8.25 0.31 -25.99
C PRO A 90 -7.70 1.09 -24.77
N LEU A 91 -8.41 1.01 -23.64
CA LEU A 91 -8.03 1.73 -22.43
C LEU A 91 -6.63 1.37 -21.94
N ASN A 92 -6.24 0.10 -22.06
CA ASN A 92 -4.89 -0.33 -21.66
C ASN A 92 -3.78 0.30 -22.51
N ASP A 93 -4.03 0.60 -23.79
CA ASP A 93 -3.07 1.30 -24.65
C ASP A 93 -2.92 2.76 -24.20
N VAL A 94 -4.04 3.42 -23.87
CA VAL A 94 -4.03 4.79 -23.32
C VAL A 94 -3.32 4.84 -21.96
N ARG A 95 -3.50 3.84 -21.11
CA ARG A 95 -2.74 3.70 -19.87
C ARG A 95 -1.24 3.53 -20.13
N ALA A 96 -0.88 2.59 -20.99
CA ALA A 96 0.51 2.21 -21.27
C ALA A 96 1.37 3.39 -21.75
N ILE A 97 0.83 4.24 -22.62
CA ILE A 97 1.56 5.41 -23.15
C ILE A 97 1.83 6.46 -22.06
N ASN A 98 1.05 6.45 -20.96
CA ASN A 98 1.17 7.39 -19.86
C ASN A 98 1.95 6.87 -18.65
N TYR A 99 2.31 5.58 -18.60
CA TYR A 99 3.02 5.02 -17.44
C TYR A 99 4.33 5.73 -17.13
N TYR A 100 4.69 5.72 -15.84
CA TYR A 100 6.03 6.08 -15.39
C TYR A 100 7.08 5.19 -16.06
N ASN A 101 7.99 5.79 -16.79
CA ASN A 101 9.15 5.14 -17.40
C ASN A 101 10.24 6.17 -17.71
N LYS A 102 11.42 5.72 -18.16
CA LYS A 102 12.55 6.61 -18.48
C LYS A 102 12.19 7.67 -19.55
N LYS A 103 11.33 7.32 -20.52
CA LYS A 103 10.91 8.24 -21.59
C LYS A 103 9.91 9.28 -21.10
N ASN A 104 8.96 8.87 -20.26
CA ASN A 104 7.88 9.74 -19.77
C ASN A 104 8.28 10.53 -18.52
N GLY A 105 9.35 10.13 -17.83
CA GLY A 105 9.79 10.67 -16.56
C GLY A 105 9.47 9.74 -15.39
N LEU A 106 10.30 9.85 -14.37
CA LEU A 106 10.26 9.04 -13.14
C LEU A 106 10.09 9.92 -11.89
N LYS A 107 9.48 11.09 -12.04
CA LYS A 107 9.22 12.01 -10.92
C LYS A 107 7.73 12.25 -10.79
N THR A 108 7.20 12.07 -9.58
CA THR A 108 5.79 12.34 -9.29
C THR A 108 5.51 13.84 -9.31
N PRO A 109 4.24 14.28 -9.48
CA PRO A 109 3.89 15.71 -9.44
C PRO A 109 4.27 16.42 -8.12
N TYR A 110 4.36 15.67 -7.03
CA TYR A 110 4.78 16.17 -5.71
C TYR A 110 6.29 15.99 -5.43
N GLY A 111 7.10 15.66 -6.45
CA GLY A 111 8.57 15.71 -6.40
C GLY A 111 9.29 14.41 -6.02
N GLN A 112 8.59 13.34 -5.70
CA GLN A 112 9.21 12.06 -5.36
C GLN A 112 9.74 11.32 -6.59
N LEU A 113 10.95 10.75 -6.49
CA LEU A 113 11.50 9.88 -7.53
C LEU A 113 10.87 8.48 -7.44
N VAL A 114 10.37 7.97 -8.56
CA VAL A 114 9.90 6.60 -8.72
C VAL A 114 11.12 5.71 -8.99
N LYS A 115 11.69 5.15 -7.91
CA LYS A 115 12.85 4.25 -8.00
C LYS A 115 12.38 2.79 -8.11
N ASN A 116 13.14 1.98 -8.87
CA ASN A 116 12.94 0.53 -8.96
C ASN A 116 11.50 0.10 -9.28
N SER A 117 10.81 0.84 -10.15
CA SER A 117 9.45 0.50 -10.55
C SER A 117 9.41 -0.89 -11.18
N LYS A 118 8.60 -1.77 -10.59
CA LYS A 118 8.32 -3.11 -11.10
C LYS A 118 7.02 -3.16 -11.92
N LEU A 119 6.45 -2.02 -12.23
CA LEU A 119 5.15 -1.89 -12.91
C LEU A 119 5.04 -2.77 -14.15
N GLN A 120 5.99 -2.64 -15.09
CA GLN A 120 5.95 -3.41 -16.34
C GLN A 120 6.08 -4.92 -16.10
N LYS A 121 6.91 -5.33 -15.14
CA LYS A 121 7.05 -6.75 -14.77
C LYS A 121 5.74 -7.29 -14.23
N ILE A 122 5.11 -6.59 -13.29
CA ILE A 122 3.83 -6.97 -12.69
C ILE A 122 2.73 -7.07 -13.76
N LEU A 123 2.63 -6.09 -14.66
CA LEU A 123 1.64 -6.11 -15.75
C LEU A 123 1.83 -7.32 -16.67
N ASN A 124 3.07 -7.62 -17.06
CA ASN A 124 3.37 -8.77 -17.92
C ASN A 124 3.06 -10.10 -17.23
N GLU A 125 3.34 -10.23 -15.95
CA GLU A 125 3.05 -11.44 -15.18
C GLU A 125 1.55 -11.65 -14.98
N ILE A 126 0.81 -10.59 -14.65
CA ILE A 126 -0.64 -10.66 -14.46
C ILE A 126 -1.35 -10.96 -15.80
N GLU A 127 -0.88 -10.37 -16.91
CA GLU A 127 -1.40 -10.66 -18.25
C GLU A 127 -1.32 -12.16 -18.57
N LYS A 128 -0.14 -12.76 -18.34
CA LYS A 128 0.09 -14.19 -18.55
C LYS A 128 -0.74 -15.06 -17.60
N PHE A 129 -0.72 -14.76 -16.31
CA PHE A 129 -1.40 -15.53 -15.29
C PHE A 129 -2.91 -15.53 -15.45
N SER A 130 -3.49 -14.40 -15.81
CA SER A 130 -4.94 -14.23 -15.96
C SER A 130 -5.47 -14.54 -17.34
N ASN A 131 -4.61 -14.74 -18.36
CA ASN A 131 -5.00 -14.82 -19.78
C ASN A 131 -5.89 -13.63 -20.18
N PHE A 132 -5.56 -12.42 -19.69
CA PHE A 132 -6.42 -11.24 -19.77
C PHE A 132 -6.89 -10.96 -21.20
N SER A 133 -5.97 -10.93 -22.16
CA SER A 133 -6.29 -10.60 -23.57
C SER A 133 -7.24 -11.61 -24.22
N SER A 134 -7.15 -12.90 -23.91
CA SER A 134 -8.08 -13.91 -24.40
C SER A 134 -9.46 -13.74 -23.78
N ARG A 135 -9.49 -13.65 -22.46
CA ARG A 135 -10.75 -13.44 -21.70
C ARG A 135 -11.44 -12.14 -22.08
N PHE A 136 -10.69 -11.09 -22.36
CA PHE A 136 -11.26 -9.81 -22.81
C PHE A 136 -12.01 -9.98 -24.14
N ARG A 137 -11.41 -10.67 -25.13
CA ARG A 137 -12.06 -10.96 -26.42
C ARG A 137 -13.30 -11.83 -26.25
N GLU A 138 -13.22 -12.89 -25.44
CA GLU A 138 -14.38 -13.76 -25.14
C GLU A 138 -15.55 -12.96 -24.54
N ILE A 139 -15.24 -12.03 -23.62
CA ILE A 139 -16.22 -11.15 -22.99
C ILE A 139 -16.84 -10.18 -23.99
N GLN A 140 -16.06 -9.62 -24.90
CA GLN A 140 -16.59 -8.77 -25.97
C GLN A 140 -17.57 -9.55 -26.87
N THR A 141 -17.17 -10.72 -27.35
CA THR A 141 -18.05 -11.60 -28.17
C THR A 141 -19.31 -11.98 -27.40
N PHE A 142 -19.20 -12.33 -26.12
CA PHE A 142 -20.36 -12.62 -25.27
C PHE A 142 -21.30 -11.41 -25.21
N ASN A 143 -20.80 -10.23 -24.97
CA ASN A 143 -21.58 -9.01 -24.82
C ASN A 143 -22.30 -8.63 -26.15
N GLU A 144 -21.60 -8.73 -27.26
CA GLU A 144 -22.18 -8.52 -28.60
C GLU A 144 -23.36 -9.48 -28.88
N HIS A 145 -23.18 -10.77 -28.56
CA HIS A 145 -24.24 -11.76 -28.67
C HIS A 145 -25.42 -11.43 -27.75
N GLN A 146 -25.17 -10.99 -26.50
CA GLN A 146 -26.25 -10.60 -25.59
C GLN A 146 -27.01 -9.37 -26.10
N ILE A 147 -26.32 -8.39 -26.70
CA ILE A 147 -26.94 -7.20 -27.28
C ILE A 147 -27.84 -7.60 -28.46
N LYS A 148 -27.32 -8.40 -29.40
CA LYS A 148 -28.08 -8.87 -30.57
C LYS A 148 -29.37 -9.59 -30.17
N ASN A 149 -29.37 -10.31 -29.06
CA ASN A 149 -30.54 -11.09 -28.57
C ASN A 149 -31.40 -10.33 -27.55
N GLY A 150 -31.21 -8.99 -27.39
CA GLY A 150 -32.03 -8.18 -26.49
C GLY A 150 -31.87 -8.50 -24.99
N LYS A 151 -30.82 -9.25 -24.60
CA LYS A 151 -30.58 -9.65 -23.22
C LYS A 151 -29.82 -8.55 -22.47
N SER A 152 -30.12 -8.36 -21.19
CA SER A 152 -29.52 -7.30 -20.35
C SER A 152 -28.16 -7.68 -19.70
N LEU A 153 -27.90 -9.01 -19.56
CA LEU A 153 -26.66 -9.48 -18.90
C LEU A 153 -25.41 -9.04 -19.66
N ARG A 154 -24.45 -8.48 -18.96
CA ARG A 154 -23.12 -8.09 -19.49
C ARG A 154 -22.04 -8.64 -18.58
N LYS A 155 -20.89 -8.98 -19.16
CA LYS A 155 -19.67 -9.32 -18.46
C LYS A 155 -18.67 -8.19 -18.60
N GLY A 156 -17.78 -8.07 -17.62
CA GLY A 156 -16.67 -7.12 -17.65
C GLY A 156 -15.40 -7.72 -17.08
N ILE A 157 -14.27 -7.27 -17.57
CA ILE A 157 -12.94 -7.55 -17.04
C ILE A 157 -12.10 -6.29 -17.17
N ALA A 158 -11.32 -5.99 -16.14
CA ALA A 158 -10.38 -4.87 -16.16
C ALA A 158 -9.06 -5.26 -15.52
N MET A 159 -7.98 -4.67 -16.03
CA MET A 159 -6.66 -4.75 -15.44
C MET A 159 -6.16 -3.32 -15.26
N MET A 160 -5.89 -2.94 -14.02
CA MET A 160 -5.47 -1.58 -13.67
C MET A 160 -4.31 -1.65 -12.68
N PRO A 161 -3.18 -0.99 -12.96
CA PRO A 161 -2.11 -0.88 -11.99
C PRO A 161 -2.47 0.12 -10.90
N ALA A 162 -1.94 -0.09 -9.70
CA ALA A 162 -2.10 0.84 -8.59
C ALA A 162 -0.74 1.17 -7.96
N LYS A 163 -0.48 2.47 -7.79
CA LYS A 163 0.60 2.98 -6.94
C LYS A 163 -0.02 3.48 -5.64
N PHE A 164 0.31 2.84 -4.54
CA PHE A 164 -0.20 3.23 -3.23
C PHE A 164 0.93 3.59 -2.29
N GLY A 165 0.85 4.78 -1.67
CA GLY A 165 1.80 5.24 -0.66
C GLY A 165 1.47 4.64 0.71
N ILE A 166 2.45 4.03 1.36
CA ILE A 166 2.37 3.62 2.76
C ILE A 166 2.86 4.75 3.66
N SER A 167 2.62 4.64 4.97
CA SER A 167 2.96 5.58 6.04
C SER A 167 2.14 6.87 6.07
N PHE A 168 2.20 7.55 7.21
CA PHE A 168 1.59 8.88 7.34
C PHE A 168 2.41 9.92 6.58
N ASN A 169 1.72 10.87 5.92
CA ASN A 169 2.36 11.99 5.23
C ASN A 169 3.08 12.95 6.21
N LYS A 170 2.71 12.91 7.50
CA LYS A 170 3.40 13.61 8.58
C LYS A 170 4.39 12.66 9.24
N PRO A 171 5.72 12.78 8.99
CA PRO A 171 6.73 11.80 9.45
C PRO A 171 6.73 11.56 10.95
N SER A 172 6.43 12.58 11.77
CA SER A 172 6.38 12.46 13.24
C SER A 172 5.30 11.50 13.75
N LEU A 173 4.34 11.10 12.92
CA LEU A 173 3.32 10.11 13.26
C LEU A 173 3.75 8.68 12.89
N ASN A 174 4.90 8.50 12.23
CA ASN A 174 5.40 7.17 11.85
C ASN A 174 6.30 6.65 12.97
N GLN A 175 5.71 6.22 14.08
CA GLN A 175 6.41 5.69 15.24
C GLN A 175 5.71 4.45 15.80
N ALA A 176 6.50 3.56 16.37
CA ALA A 176 6.05 2.42 17.17
C ALA A 176 7.09 2.08 18.23
N GLY A 177 6.65 1.36 19.25
CA GLY A 177 7.50 0.80 20.28
C GLY A 177 7.18 -0.66 20.51
N ALA A 178 8.15 -1.42 21.00
CA ALA A 178 7.97 -2.80 21.43
C ALA A 178 8.77 -3.09 22.71
N LEU A 179 8.21 -3.94 23.56
CA LEU A 179 8.87 -4.53 24.69
C LEU A 179 8.95 -6.05 24.47
N VAL A 180 10.15 -6.59 24.59
CA VAL A 180 10.41 -8.03 24.47
C VAL A 180 11.02 -8.54 25.77
N ASN A 181 10.46 -9.60 26.32
CA ASN A 181 10.99 -10.30 27.48
C ASN A 181 11.27 -11.75 27.10
N VAL A 182 12.47 -12.23 27.38
CA VAL A 182 12.87 -13.65 27.20
C VAL A 182 12.93 -14.28 28.58
N TYR A 183 12.24 -15.39 28.75
CA TYR A 183 12.18 -16.13 30.01
C TYR A 183 13.14 -17.32 30.01
N MET A 184 13.43 -17.86 31.22
CA MET A 184 14.39 -18.97 31.41
C MET A 184 13.93 -20.26 30.75
N ASP A 185 12.64 -20.46 30.53
CA ASP A 185 12.07 -21.63 29.86
C ASP A 185 12.14 -21.50 28.30
N GLY A 186 12.76 -20.44 27.80
CA GLY A 186 12.86 -20.15 26.37
C GLY A 186 11.62 -19.52 25.76
N SER A 187 10.60 -19.22 26.56
CA SER A 187 9.44 -18.45 26.05
C SER A 187 9.75 -16.97 25.91
N ILE A 188 9.06 -16.33 24.99
CA ILE A 188 9.27 -14.90 24.68
C ILE A 188 7.93 -14.19 24.78
N ARG A 189 7.84 -13.16 25.62
CA ARG A 189 6.69 -12.26 25.67
C ARG A 189 6.97 -11.03 24.81
N LEU A 190 6.06 -10.76 23.88
CA LEU A 190 6.10 -9.61 22.98
C LEU A 190 4.95 -8.67 23.29
N ASN A 191 5.26 -7.42 23.54
CA ASN A 191 4.32 -6.32 23.65
C ASN A 191 4.59 -5.28 22.56
N HIS A 192 3.57 -4.87 21.82
CA HIS A 192 3.65 -3.78 20.84
C HIS A 192 2.29 -3.08 20.72
N GLY A 193 2.29 -1.81 20.27
CA GLY A 193 1.10 -0.99 20.21
C GLY A 193 0.22 -1.16 18.97
N GLY A 194 0.58 -2.08 18.06
CA GLY A 194 -0.23 -2.34 16.87
C GLY A 194 -1.53 -3.04 17.19
N THR A 195 -2.65 -2.53 16.65
CA THR A 195 -3.99 -3.08 16.85
C THR A 195 -4.29 -4.16 15.84
N GLU A 196 -4.78 -5.32 16.30
CA GLU A 196 -5.30 -6.39 15.43
C GLU A 196 -6.75 -6.05 15.02
N MET A 197 -7.00 -6.01 13.71
CA MET A 197 -8.30 -5.71 13.13
C MET A 197 -8.73 -6.80 12.10
N GLY A 198 -8.13 -7.99 12.19
CA GLY A 198 -8.31 -9.08 11.23
C GLY A 198 -7.28 -9.11 10.10
N GLN A 199 -6.26 -8.21 10.12
CA GLN A 199 -5.20 -8.16 9.11
C GLN A 199 -4.01 -9.06 9.41
N GLY A 200 -4.00 -9.79 10.56
CA GLY A 200 -2.94 -10.69 10.95
C GLY A 200 -1.68 -9.98 11.45
N LEU A 201 -1.80 -8.79 12.00
CA LEU A 201 -0.66 -7.99 12.46
C LEU A 201 0.10 -8.68 13.59
N PHE A 202 -0.63 -9.26 14.55
CA PHE A 202 -0.03 -9.92 15.70
C PHE A 202 0.89 -11.07 15.29
N ILE A 203 0.41 -11.93 14.41
CA ILE A 203 1.21 -13.06 13.89
C ILE A 203 2.41 -12.54 13.10
N LYS A 204 2.26 -11.52 12.28
CA LYS A 204 3.36 -10.94 11.48
C LYS A 204 4.48 -10.39 12.36
N VAL A 205 4.15 -9.69 13.44
CA VAL A 205 5.17 -9.15 14.36
C VAL A 205 5.78 -10.25 15.19
N ALA A 206 5.01 -11.25 15.64
CA ALA A 206 5.53 -12.42 16.32
C ALA A 206 6.51 -13.24 15.46
N GLN A 207 6.24 -13.38 14.15
CA GLN A 207 7.18 -14.02 13.20
C GLN A 207 8.51 -13.29 13.13
N VAL A 208 8.52 -11.96 13.15
CA VAL A 208 9.76 -11.15 13.16
C VAL A 208 10.59 -11.44 14.42
N VAL A 209 9.95 -11.59 15.57
CA VAL A 209 10.63 -11.92 16.84
C VAL A 209 11.14 -13.36 16.82
N ALA A 210 10.30 -14.30 16.39
CA ALA A 210 10.67 -15.71 16.26
C ALA A 210 11.89 -15.89 15.35
N GLU A 211 11.90 -15.23 14.18
CA GLU A 211 13.02 -15.22 13.25
C GLU A 211 14.30 -14.64 13.89
N CYS A 212 14.18 -13.52 14.62
CA CYS A 212 15.32 -12.89 15.27
C CYS A 212 16.04 -13.82 16.25
N PHE A 213 15.28 -14.61 17.04
CA PHE A 213 15.84 -15.54 18.02
C PHE A 213 16.09 -16.95 17.47
N GLY A 214 15.61 -17.26 16.26
CA GLY A 214 15.72 -18.61 15.68
C GLY A 214 14.84 -19.64 16.39
N VAL A 215 13.66 -19.23 16.88
CA VAL A 215 12.69 -20.09 17.58
C VAL A 215 11.41 -20.27 16.78
N THR A 216 10.62 -21.27 17.13
CA THR A 216 9.30 -21.48 16.54
C THR A 216 8.27 -20.47 17.06
N LEU A 217 7.24 -20.19 16.26
CA LEU A 217 6.24 -19.15 16.55
C LEU A 217 5.46 -19.40 17.85
N ASP A 218 5.26 -20.66 18.24
CA ASP A 218 4.60 -21.09 19.49
C ASP A 218 5.35 -20.67 20.75
N LYS A 219 6.64 -20.30 20.65
CA LYS A 219 7.43 -19.74 21.74
C LYS A 219 7.18 -18.25 21.97
N VAL A 220 6.51 -17.56 21.05
CA VAL A 220 6.28 -16.11 21.13
C VAL A 220 4.83 -15.82 21.56
N PHE A 221 4.67 -15.29 22.75
CA PHE A 221 3.40 -14.94 23.36
C PHE A 221 3.16 -13.43 23.28
N LEU A 222 2.03 -13.03 22.72
CA LEU A 222 1.64 -11.64 22.59
C LEU A 222 0.88 -11.17 23.84
N SER A 223 1.27 -10.00 24.34
CA SER A 223 0.49 -9.31 25.37
C SER A 223 -0.77 -8.69 24.77
N PRO A 224 -1.86 -8.57 25.54
CA PRO A 224 -3.02 -7.80 25.13
C PRO A 224 -2.64 -6.35 24.80
N THR A 225 -3.30 -5.77 23.80
CA THR A 225 -3.14 -4.35 23.46
C THR A 225 -4.09 -3.50 24.28
N ASN A 226 -3.66 -3.10 25.45
CA ASN A 226 -4.40 -2.21 26.36
C ASN A 226 -3.50 -1.09 26.87
N THR A 227 -4.07 -0.05 27.46
CA THR A 227 -3.35 1.15 27.89
C THR A 227 -2.39 0.95 29.06
N SER A 228 -2.44 -0.18 29.76
CA SER A 228 -1.53 -0.49 30.87
C SER A 228 -0.20 -1.07 30.43
N GLU A 229 -0.12 -1.63 29.22
CA GLU A 229 1.05 -2.37 28.76
C GLU A 229 1.70 -1.81 27.50
N ILE A 230 1.02 -0.89 26.79
CA ILE A 230 1.43 -0.47 25.45
C ILE A 230 2.39 0.71 25.52
N PRO A 231 3.55 0.65 24.83
CA PRO A 231 4.40 1.81 24.64
C PRO A 231 3.68 2.86 23.77
N ASN A 232 4.01 4.13 23.95
CA ASN A 232 3.46 5.20 23.13
C ASN A 232 3.72 4.92 21.64
N THR A 233 2.65 4.83 20.87
CA THR A 233 2.69 4.49 19.44
C THR A 233 1.63 5.29 18.68
N SER A 234 1.82 5.45 17.38
CA SER A 234 0.82 6.02 16.50
C SER A 234 -0.32 5.05 16.23
N ALA A 235 -1.44 5.56 15.77
CA ALA A 235 -2.58 4.74 15.37
C ALA A 235 -2.16 3.69 14.33
N THR A 236 -2.74 2.48 14.41
CA THR A 236 -2.52 1.41 13.42
C THR A 236 -3.28 1.74 12.15
N ALA A 237 -2.63 2.53 11.29
CA ALA A 237 -3.20 3.07 10.06
C ALA A 237 -2.11 3.25 9.00
N ALA A 238 -2.47 3.87 7.87
CA ALA A 238 -1.54 4.24 6.79
C ALA A 238 -0.73 3.07 6.20
N SER A 239 -1.20 1.84 6.34
CA SER A 239 -0.57 0.61 5.84
C SER A 239 0.86 0.39 6.36
N SER A 240 1.20 0.91 7.55
CA SER A 240 2.55 0.85 8.13
C SER A 240 2.65 -0.01 9.39
N GLY A 241 1.56 -0.66 9.79
CA GLY A 241 1.51 -1.42 11.05
C GLY A 241 2.57 -2.53 11.14
N SER A 242 2.72 -3.33 10.09
CA SER A 242 3.73 -4.41 10.06
C SER A 242 5.16 -3.85 10.03
N ASP A 243 5.41 -2.80 9.23
CA ASP A 243 6.74 -2.21 9.10
C ASP A 243 7.21 -1.59 10.42
N LEU A 244 6.38 -0.74 11.01
CA LEU A 244 6.77 0.00 12.22
C LEU A 244 6.84 -0.91 13.45
N ASN A 245 5.79 -1.71 13.71
CA ASN A 245 5.80 -2.58 14.88
C ASN A 245 6.76 -3.77 14.71
N GLY A 246 6.91 -4.31 13.49
CA GLY A 246 7.90 -5.33 13.18
C GLY A 246 9.33 -4.84 13.41
N MET A 247 9.66 -3.64 12.93
CA MET A 247 10.99 -3.06 13.14
C MET A 247 11.25 -2.72 14.61
N ALA A 248 10.24 -2.21 15.34
CA ALA A 248 10.36 -1.96 16.77
C ALA A 248 10.66 -3.26 17.54
N ALA A 249 9.91 -4.32 17.23
CA ALA A 249 10.11 -5.65 17.82
C ALA A 249 11.47 -6.25 17.45
N TRP A 250 11.89 -6.12 16.20
CA TRP A 250 13.22 -6.55 15.73
C TRP A 250 14.33 -5.85 16.50
N ASN A 251 14.27 -4.52 16.62
CA ASN A 251 15.28 -3.75 17.35
C ASN A 251 15.36 -4.14 18.82
N ALA A 252 14.23 -4.31 19.51
CA ALA A 252 14.19 -4.76 20.88
C ALA A 252 14.79 -6.17 21.03
N SER A 253 14.43 -7.09 20.14
CA SER A 253 14.95 -8.48 20.12
C SER A 253 16.46 -8.51 19.86
N LYS A 254 16.96 -7.71 18.92
CA LYS A 254 18.39 -7.60 18.61
C LYS A 254 19.23 -7.18 19.84
N VAL A 255 18.74 -6.20 20.62
CA VAL A 255 19.43 -5.77 21.84
C VAL A 255 19.58 -6.90 22.85
N ILE A 256 18.55 -7.72 23.01
CA ILE A 256 18.58 -8.88 23.91
C ILE A 256 19.50 -9.95 23.35
N LYS A 257 19.32 -10.31 22.06
CA LYS A 257 20.13 -11.32 21.39
C LYS A 257 21.62 -11.02 21.48
N ASN A 258 22.03 -9.79 21.20
CA ASN A 258 23.44 -9.39 21.30
C ASN A 258 23.99 -9.58 22.73
N ARG A 259 23.20 -9.23 23.76
CA ARG A 259 23.62 -9.48 25.16
C ARG A 259 23.78 -10.96 25.49
N MET A 260 22.92 -11.81 24.92
CA MET A 260 23.02 -13.26 25.09
C MET A 260 24.25 -13.82 24.36
N GLU A 261 24.52 -13.36 23.14
CA GLU A 261 25.71 -13.74 22.35
C GLU A 261 27.00 -13.37 23.09
N ASP A 262 27.07 -12.15 23.62
CA ASP A 262 28.24 -11.69 24.41
C ASP A 262 28.49 -12.58 25.63
N LEU A 263 27.45 -13.04 26.31
CA LEU A 263 27.57 -13.95 27.46
C LEU A 263 28.07 -15.33 27.03
N VAL A 264 27.51 -15.89 25.95
CA VAL A 264 27.92 -17.20 25.39
C VAL A 264 29.37 -17.17 24.96
N ILE A 265 29.83 -16.11 24.32
CA ILE A 265 31.22 -15.91 23.92
C ILE A 265 32.13 -15.89 25.17
N LYS A 266 31.75 -15.13 26.20
CA LYS A 266 32.52 -15.05 27.47
C LYS A 266 32.62 -16.41 28.18
N LEU A 267 31.63 -17.25 28.06
CA LEU A 267 31.63 -18.61 28.61
C LEU A 267 32.37 -19.65 27.76
N SER A 268 33.10 -19.20 26.72
CA SER A 268 33.80 -20.04 25.72
C SER A 268 32.92 -21.01 24.95
N LEU A 269 31.64 -20.69 24.83
CA LEU A 269 30.66 -21.44 24.03
C LEU A 269 30.57 -20.93 22.60
N ILE A 270 31.70 -20.44 22.06
CA ILE A 270 31.84 -19.77 20.79
C ILE A 270 31.25 -20.54 19.60
N HIS A 271 31.32 -21.89 19.65
CA HIS A 271 30.82 -22.73 18.55
C HIS A 271 29.29 -22.79 18.46
N ILE A 272 28.57 -22.21 19.40
CA ILE A 272 27.10 -22.18 19.45
C ILE A 272 26.51 -20.86 18.88
N SER A 273 27.36 -19.81 18.78
CA SER A 273 26.91 -18.46 18.42
C SER A 273 26.92 -18.15 16.90
N GLU A 274 27.55 -18.97 16.08
CA GLU A 274 27.46 -18.81 14.63
C GLU A 274 26.13 -19.37 14.12
N PRO A 275 25.26 -18.54 13.53
CA PRO A 275 24.11 -19.06 12.81
C PRO A 275 24.66 -19.88 11.64
N THR A 276 24.38 -21.18 11.63
CA THR A 276 24.52 -21.99 10.42
C THR A 276 23.65 -21.31 9.36
N ARG A 277 24.22 -20.52 8.49
CA ARG A 277 23.54 -20.13 7.26
C ARG A 277 23.24 -21.42 6.52
N LEU A 278 22.00 -21.82 6.53
CA LEU A 278 21.46 -22.72 5.53
C LEU A 278 21.44 -21.91 4.21
N ASP A 279 22.61 -21.81 3.57
CA ASP A 279 22.70 -21.42 2.18
C ASP A 279 22.15 -22.61 1.39
N GLY A 280 20.94 -22.51 0.94
CA GLY A 280 20.35 -23.44 0.00
C GLY A 280 19.02 -24.05 0.46
N ILE A 281 17.95 -23.32 0.29
CA ILE A 281 16.73 -23.82 -0.38
C ILE A 281 16.11 -22.65 -1.13
#